data_7f621c874d717fb5651e18cf5812287a
#
_entry.id   7f621c874d717fb5651e18cf5812287a
#
_cell.length_a   1.000
_cell.length_b   1.000
_cell.length_c   1.000
_cell.angle_alpha   90.00
_cell.angle_beta   90.00
_cell.angle_gamma   90.00
#
_symmetry.space_group_name_H-M   'P 1'
#
loop_
_entity.id
_entity.type
_entity.pdbx_description
1 polymer ?
#
loop_
_entity_poly.entity_id
_entity_poly.type
_entity_poly.pdbx_seq_one_letter_code
_entity_poly.pdbx_strand_id
1 'polypeptide(L)'
;MQLIDFAIRRRVTVLMCTVAIALFGLVSLSRLNLNLLPDLSYPTLTIRTELPGAAPLELETLVTRPVEEAVSIIRNVRQVRSVSRAGQSDVTLEFVWGTDMDLAGIDVREKLDLLQLPLEAKRPLLLRFDPSSEPVMRLAFLDAAGPQRAENVERLKALRRLADDRLKPDLEAVDGAAVVKVSGGYEDEVQVFVDQQKLAQLGLSIDTVTRRIRAENVNLSGGRLEQGTQRFLVRTLNEFESIEQMANAIIATQDGQPVYLRDVATVTRGFKEREAITRVDGREAIELAVYKEGDANTVALAQGVRARIDSLGKSLPEGTEIRTVYDQSKFIAAAIGEVKSAALLGGILAILVLYAFLRDARATLITGIAIPVSVLGTF
;
A
#
# COMPACT_ATOMS: atom_id res chain seq x y z
N MET A 1 -46.21 22.69 -24.68
CA MET A 1 -46.41 22.64 -26.15
C MET A 1 -45.23 23.21 -26.95
N GLN A 2 -44.58 24.30 -26.52
CA GLN A 2 -43.46 24.94 -27.28
C GLN A 2 -42.24 24.02 -27.58
N LEU A 3 -41.87 23.11 -26.67
CA LEU A 3 -40.73 22.22 -26.85
C LEU A 3 -41.00 21.13 -27.91
N ILE A 4 -42.20 20.59 -27.97
CA ILE A 4 -42.61 19.58 -28.92
C ILE A 4 -42.64 20.15 -30.35
N ASP A 5 -43.26 21.37 -30.52
CA ASP A 5 -43.29 22.09 -31.78
C ASP A 5 -41.89 22.47 -32.28
N PHE A 6 -41.00 22.88 -31.38
CA PHE A 6 -39.61 23.17 -31.70
C PHE A 6 -38.88 21.88 -32.18
N ALA A 7 -39.08 20.76 -31.49
CA ALA A 7 -38.45 19.49 -31.85
C ALA A 7 -38.90 18.98 -33.22
N ILE A 8 -40.19 19.14 -33.56
CA ILE A 8 -40.75 18.72 -34.84
C ILE A 8 -40.24 19.62 -35.98
N ARG A 9 -40.14 20.93 -35.72
CA ARG A 9 -39.69 21.91 -36.74
C ARG A 9 -38.18 21.87 -37.01
N ARG A 10 -37.36 21.52 -36.00
CA ARG A 10 -35.88 21.52 -36.08
C ARG A 10 -35.29 20.10 -35.90
N ARG A 11 -35.70 19.15 -36.78
CA ARG A 11 -35.31 17.74 -36.70
C ARG A 11 -33.80 17.51 -36.66
N VAL A 12 -33.05 18.29 -37.46
CA VAL A 12 -31.57 18.13 -37.54
C VAL A 12 -30.91 18.60 -36.22
N THR A 13 -31.40 19.72 -35.64
CA THR A 13 -30.85 20.20 -34.37
C THR A 13 -31.09 19.23 -33.24
N VAL A 14 -32.29 18.65 -33.15
CA VAL A 14 -32.66 17.66 -32.15
C VAL A 14 -31.81 16.40 -32.33
N LEU A 15 -31.66 15.91 -33.58
CA LEU A 15 -30.80 14.75 -33.84
C LEU A 15 -29.34 14.99 -33.44
N MET A 16 -28.78 16.17 -33.76
CA MET A 16 -27.40 16.50 -33.36
C MET A 16 -27.24 16.60 -31.85
N CYS A 17 -28.20 17.19 -31.13
CA CYS A 17 -28.18 17.23 -29.66
C CYS A 17 -28.26 15.81 -29.07
N THR A 18 -29.11 14.94 -29.58
CA THR A 18 -29.26 13.55 -29.12
C THR A 18 -27.97 12.76 -29.36
N VAL A 19 -27.36 12.91 -30.53
CA VAL A 19 -26.07 12.26 -30.85
C VAL A 19 -24.96 12.81 -29.94
N ALA A 20 -24.93 14.11 -29.69
CA ALA A 20 -23.95 14.71 -28.76
C ALA A 20 -24.11 14.15 -27.34
N ILE A 21 -25.35 14.09 -26.81
CA ILE A 21 -25.64 13.49 -25.49
C ILE A 21 -25.20 12.04 -25.46
N ALA A 22 -25.52 11.25 -26.48
CA ALA A 22 -25.14 9.85 -26.56
C ALA A 22 -23.59 9.66 -26.59
N LEU A 23 -22.88 10.52 -27.35
CA LEU A 23 -21.41 10.48 -27.41
C LEU A 23 -20.77 10.88 -26.07
N PHE A 24 -21.22 11.98 -25.47
CA PHE A 24 -20.69 12.41 -24.16
C PHE A 24 -21.04 11.38 -23.09
N GLY A 25 -22.25 10.84 -23.08
CA GLY A 25 -22.65 9.80 -22.15
C GLY A 25 -21.82 8.51 -22.31
N LEU A 26 -21.49 8.11 -23.53
CA LEU A 26 -20.64 6.94 -23.79
C LEU A 26 -19.19 7.16 -23.27
N VAL A 27 -18.65 8.36 -23.51
CA VAL A 27 -17.32 8.74 -23.01
C VAL A 27 -17.33 8.79 -21.47
N SER A 28 -18.36 9.39 -20.87
CA SER A 28 -18.52 9.45 -19.41
C SER A 28 -18.62 8.05 -18.81
N LEU A 29 -19.46 7.17 -19.39
CA LEU A 29 -19.62 5.80 -18.96
C LEU A 29 -18.31 4.99 -19.01
N SER A 30 -17.45 5.25 -20.02
CA SER A 30 -16.15 4.59 -20.14
C SER A 30 -15.11 5.03 -19.11
N ARG A 31 -15.32 6.21 -18.51
CA ARG A 31 -14.44 6.81 -17.48
C ARG A 31 -14.95 6.60 -16.06
N LEU A 32 -16.10 5.94 -15.89
CA LEU A 32 -16.69 5.73 -14.57
C LEU A 32 -15.80 4.79 -13.74
N ASN A 33 -15.43 5.23 -12.56
CA ASN A 33 -14.74 4.38 -11.58
C ASN A 33 -15.75 3.40 -10.97
N LEU A 34 -15.48 2.10 -11.14
CA LEU A 34 -16.37 1.03 -10.69
C LEU A 34 -15.89 0.50 -9.33
N ASN A 35 -16.59 0.88 -8.26
CA ASN A 35 -16.38 0.38 -6.90
C ASN A 35 -17.63 -0.35 -6.39
N LEU A 36 -17.48 -1.31 -5.47
CA LEU A 36 -18.58 -2.14 -4.93
C LEU A 36 -19.61 -1.32 -4.15
N LEU A 37 -19.11 -0.34 -3.44
CA LEU A 37 -19.91 0.65 -2.74
C LEU A 37 -19.55 2.00 -3.34
N PRO A 38 -20.46 2.99 -3.40
CA PRO A 38 -20.01 4.36 -3.58
C PRO A 38 -18.90 4.55 -2.58
N ASP A 39 -17.75 5.09 -3.02
CA ASP A 39 -16.62 5.30 -2.12
C ASP A 39 -17.10 6.14 -0.93
N LEU A 40 -17.57 5.43 0.10
CA LEU A 40 -17.91 6.03 1.39
C LEU A 40 -16.64 6.28 2.20
N SER A 41 -15.51 5.76 1.74
CA SER A 41 -14.20 6.04 2.29
C SER A 41 -13.71 7.38 1.75
N TYR A 42 -13.72 8.36 2.61
CA TYR A 42 -13.10 9.66 2.32
C TYR A 42 -11.62 9.48 1.98
N PRO A 43 -11.05 10.36 1.11
CA PRO A 43 -9.61 10.37 0.87
C PRO A 43 -8.87 10.48 2.20
N THR A 44 -7.92 9.58 2.45
CA THR A 44 -7.24 9.48 3.74
C THR A 44 -5.73 9.56 3.60
N LEU A 45 -5.10 10.20 4.59
CA LEU A 45 -3.66 10.14 4.84
C LEU A 45 -3.45 9.63 6.26
N THR A 46 -2.57 8.65 6.43
CA THR A 46 -2.21 8.15 7.76
C THR A 46 -0.77 8.51 8.09
N ILE A 47 -0.58 9.15 9.22
CA ILE A 47 0.73 9.49 9.78
C ILE A 47 1.09 8.40 10.78
N ARG A 48 2.11 7.62 10.45
CA ARG A 48 2.66 6.59 11.33
C ARG A 48 3.92 7.10 11.99
N THR A 49 3.95 7.05 13.31
CA THR A 49 5.13 7.39 14.08
C THR A 49 5.46 6.25 15.03
N GLU A 50 6.71 5.82 15.05
CA GLU A 50 7.18 4.77 15.94
C GLU A 50 8.02 5.35 17.07
N LEU A 51 7.72 4.90 18.29
CA LEU A 51 8.50 5.17 19.52
C LEU A 51 8.71 3.82 20.23
N PRO A 52 9.80 3.10 19.88
CA PRO A 52 10.03 1.76 20.41
C PRO A 52 10.10 1.74 21.94
N GLY A 53 9.43 0.77 22.55
CA GLY A 53 9.41 0.61 24.00
C GLY A 53 8.40 1.47 24.76
N ALA A 54 7.74 2.42 24.12
CA ALA A 54 6.72 3.24 24.78
C ALA A 54 5.40 2.48 24.97
N ALA A 55 4.78 2.67 26.14
CA ALA A 55 3.42 2.19 26.39
C ALA A 55 2.38 3.02 25.62
N PRO A 56 1.19 2.46 25.31
CA PRO A 56 0.17 3.18 24.52
C PRO A 56 -0.22 4.55 25.08
N LEU A 57 -0.35 4.68 26.39
CA LEU A 57 -0.70 5.95 27.06
C LEU A 57 0.42 7.00 26.97
N GLU A 58 1.66 6.56 27.10
CA GLU A 58 2.84 7.39 26.93
C GLU A 58 2.95 7.89 25.48
N LEU A 59 2.76 6.99 24.54
CA LEU A 59 2.76 7.29 23.11
C LEU A 59 1.63 8.24 22.72
N GLU A 60 0.44 8.07 23.30
CA GLU A 60 -0.67 9.02 23.14
C GLU A 60 -0.27 10.44 23.54
N THR A 61 0.36 10.58 24.70
CA THR A 61 0.69 11.89 25.26
C THR A 61 1.87 12.55 24.54
N LEU A 62 2.92 11.78 24.22
CA LEU A 62 4.18 12.31 23.71
C LEU A 62 4.22 12.42 22.18
N VAL A 63 3.40 11.63 21.46
CA VAL A 63 3.44 11.55 20.01
C VAL A 63 2.08 11.81 19.38
N THR A 64 1.06 11.04 19.77
CA THR A 64 -0.24 11.06 19.08
C THR A 64 -0.91 12.42 19.20
N ARG A 65 -1.06 12.94 20.40
CA ARG A 65 -1.71 14.23 20.65
C ARG A 65 -0.98 15.42 19.99
N PRO A 66 0.35 15.58 20.10
CA PRO A 66 1.08 16.61 19.35
C PRO A 66 0.90 16.53 17.85
N VAL A 67 0.88 15.30 17.26
CA VAL A 67 0.63 15.10 15.84
C VAL A 67 -0.81 15.51 15.48
N GLU A 68 -1.82 15.06 16.24
CA GLU A 68 -3.23 15.44 16.03
C GLU A 68 -3.42 16.97 16.03
N GLU A 69 -2.85 17.66 17.03
CA GLU A 69 -2.94 19.12 17.14
C GLU A 69 -2.31 19.81 15.93
N ALA A 70 -1.13 19.36 15.48
CA ALA A 70 -0.43 19.94 14.35
C ALA A 70 -1.19 19.78 13.03
N VAL A 71 -1.87 18.63 12.82
CA VAL A 71 -2.52 18.32 11.54
C VAL A 71 -4.01 18.64 11.52
N SER A 72 -4.65 18.86 12.64
CA SER A 72 -6.08 19.21 12.72
C SER A 72 -6.46 20.53 12.05
N ILE A 73 -5.49 21.44 11.88
CA ILE A 73 -5.67 22.75 11.26
C ILE A 73 -5.51 22.75 9.74
N ILE A 74 -5.20 21.61 9.15
CA ILE A 74 -5.02 21.47 7.70
C ILE A 74 -6.35 21.64 6.98
N ARG A 75 -6.33 22.31 5.83
CA ARG A 75 -7.54 22.59 5.05
C ARG A 75 -8.19 21.30 4.56
N ASN A 76 -9.52 21.30 4.49
CA ASN A 76 -10.33 20.20 4.01
C ASN A 76 -10.23 18.90 4.85
N VAL A 77 -9.60 18.92 6.02
CA VAL A 77 -9.69 17.82 6.97
C VAL A 77 -11.08 17.80 7.57
N ARG A 78 -11.77 16.69 7.39
CA ARG A 78 -13.11 16.44 7.91
C ARG A 78 -13.08 15.83 9.30
N GLN A 79 -12.20 14.84 9.46
CA GLN A 79 -12.07 14.08 10.70
C GLN A 79 -10.62 13.66 10.90
N VAL A 80 -10.19 13.67 12.17
CA VAL A 80 -8.92 13.08 12.61
C VAL A 80 -9.27 11.89 13.51
N ARG A 81 -8.66 10.74 13.24
CA ARG A 81 -8.79 9.52 14.04
C ARG A 81 -7.41 9.00 14.35
N SER A 82 -7.18 8.56 15.56
CA SER A 82 -5.89 8.00 15.96
C SER A 82 -6.01 6.67 16.68
N VAL A 83 -4.94 5.89 16.58
CA VAL A 83 -4.79 4.62 17.29
C VAL A 83 -3.37 4.54 17.83
N SER A 84 -3.24 4.53 19.17
CA SER A 84 -1.98 4.35 19.87
C SER A 84 -1.85 2.89 20.33
N ARG A 85 -0.81 2.21 19.86
CA ARG A 85 -0.44 0.84 20.27
C ARG A 85 0.93 0.87 20.93
N ALA A 86 1.36 -0.23 21.55
CA ALA A 86 2.71 -0.30 22.10
C ALA A 86 3.75 -0.03 21.00
N GLY A 87 4.54 1.01 21.16
CA GLY A 87 5.59 1.41 20.24
C GLY A 87 5.17 2.08 18.94
N GLN A 88 3.87 2.23 18.62
CA GLN A 88 3.39 2.78 17.34
C GLN A 88 2.14 3.65 17.48
N SER A 89 2.17 4.84 16.88
CA SER A 89 1.03 5.74 16.70
C SER A 89 0.63 5.83 15.23
N ASP A 90 -0.65 5.64 14.94
CA ASP A 90 -1.25 5.88 13.62
C ASP A 90 -2.30 6.99 13.75
N VAL A 91 -2.07 8.14 13.12
CA VAL A 91 -3.00 9.27 13.06
C VAL A 91 -3.54 9.38 11.65
N THR A 92 -4.82 9.07 11.46
CA THR A 92 -5.49 9.06 10.14
C THR A 92 -6.32 10.33 9.97
N LEU A 93 -6.05 11.05 8.90
CA LEU A 93 -6.77 12.23 8.45
C LEU A 93 -7.77 11.82 7.37
N GLU A 94 -9.04 12.13 7.56
CA GLU A 94 -10.07 12.00 6.53
C GLU A 94 -10.32 13.37 5.91
N PHE A 95 -10.21 13.48 4.58
CA PHE A 95 -10.41 14.72 3.84
C PHE A 95 -11.78 14.75 3.17
N VAL A 96 -12.27 15.95 2.87
CA VAL A 96 -13.49 16.15 2.08
C VAL A 96 -13.27 15.65 0.65
N TRP A 97 -14.32 15.12 0.03
CA TRP A 97 -14.30 14.67 -1.37
C TRP A 97 -13.83 15.79 -2.32
N GLY A 98 -13.00 15.42 -3.29
CA GLY A 98 -12.43 16.34 -4.26
C GLY A 98 -11.23 17.13 -3.75
N THR A 99 -10.70 16.81 -2.55
CA THR A 99 -9.45 17.37 -2.06
C THR A 99 -8.28 16.85 -2.91
N ASP A 100 -7.42 17.76 -3.36
CA ASP A 100 -6.16 17.38 -4.00
C ASP A 100 -5.23 16.74 -2.96
N MET A 101 -5.07 15.41 -3.06
CA MET A 101 -4.32 14.61 -2.09
C MET A 101 -2.81 14.81 -2.18
N ASP A 102 -2.30 15.30 -3.32
CA ASP A 102 -0.88 15.64 -3.47
C ASP A 102 -0.55 16.91 -2.70
N LEU A 103 -1.38 17.94 -2.85
CA LEU A 103 -1.26 19.18 -2.07
C LEU A 103 -1.49 18.92 -0.58
N ALA A 104 -2.51 18.15 -0.23
CA ALA A 104 -2.77 17.78 1.18
C ALA A 104 -1.57 17.03 1.79
N GLY A 105 -0.92 16.14 1.03
CA GLY A 105 0.29 15.44 1.48
C GLY A 105 1.48 16.37 1.71
N ILE A 106 1.62 17.45 0.93
CA ILE A 106 2.64 18.49 1.13
C ILE A 106 2.34 19.28 2.40
N ASP A 107 1.09 19.75 2.57
CA ASP A 107 0.66 20.51 3.76
C ASP A 107 0.87 19.69 5.04
N VAL A 108 0.55 18.39 5.03
CA VAL A 108 0.79 17.50 6.17
C VAL A 108 2.28 17.41 6.50
N ARG A 109 3.15 17.20 5.49
CA ARG A 109 4.60 17.11 5.71
C ARG A 109 5.17 18.40 6.28
N GLU A 110 4.75 19.56 5.77
CA GLU A 110 5.18 20.85 6.28
C GLU A 110 4.84 21.01 7.79
N LYS A 111 3.65 20.57 8.21
CA LYS A 111 3.26 20.61 9.63
C LYS A 111 4.06 19.63 10.47
N LEU A 112 4.32 18.43 9.96
CA LEU A 112 5.12 17.42 10.66
C LEU A 112 6.59 17.83 10.82
N ASP A 113 7.17 18.52 9.84
CA ASP A 113 8.55 19.00 9.90
C ASP A 113 8.76 20.09 10.95
N LEU A 114 7.72 20.82 11.33
CA LEU A 114 7.74 21.82 12.39
C LEU A 114 7.53 21.21 13.79
N LEU A 115 7.13 19.95 13.87
CA LEU A 115 6.78 19.29 15.13
C LEU A 115 8.02 18.80 15.86
N GLN A 116 8.12 19.10 17.14
CA GLN A 116 9.16 18.58 18.02
C GLN A 116 8.66 17.33 18.74
N LEU A 117 9.11 16.18 18.26
CA LEU A 117 8.86 14.88 18.88
C LEU A 117 10.03 14.46 19.76
N PRO A 118 9.85 13.50 20.69
CA PRO A 118 10.96 12.91 21.45
C PRO A 118 12.09 12.43 20.53
N LEU A 119 13.34 12.52 21.00
CA LEU A 119 14.52 12.14 20.21
C LEU A 119 14.52 10.65 19.83
N GLU A 120 13.88 9.82 20.65
CA GLU A 120 13.74 8.39 20.45
C GLU A 120 12.66 8.04 19.40
N ALA A 121 11.77 8.98 19.10
CA ALA A 121 10.73 8.80 18.09
C ALA A 121 11.36 8.78 16.70
N LYS A 122 10.97 7.80 15.89
CA LYS A 122 11.35 7.79 14.48
C LYS A 122 10.60 8.90 13.73
N ARG A 123 11.16 9.36 12.62
CA ARG A 123 10.49 10.35 11.79
C ARG A 123 9.11 9.84 11.36
N PRO A 124 8.06 10.68 11.45
CA PRO A 124 6.74 10.32 11.00
C PRO A 124 6.73 9.92 9.52
N LEU A 125 6.09 8.79 9.23
CA LEU A 125 5.91 8.28 7.87
C LEU A 125 4.48 8.60 7.42
N LEU A 126 4.36 9.25 6.26
CA LEU A 126 3.06 9.56 5.66
C LEU A 126 2.64 8.44 4.72
N LEU A 127 1.53 7.77 5.04
CA LEU A 127 0.93 6.69 4.26
C LEU A 127 -0.30 7.23 3.51
N ARG A 128 -0.43 6.92 2.22
CA ARG A 128 -1.56 7.31 1.38
C ARG A 128 -2.73 6.32 1.42
N PHE A 129 -2.82 5.55 2.48
CA PHE A 129 -3.90 4.57 2.69
C PHE A 129 -4.20 4.45 4.17
N ASP A 130 -5.40 3.93 4.50
CA ASP A 130 -5.75 3.55 5.86
C ASP A 130 -5.26 2.12 6.12
N PRO A 131 -4.26 1.93 7.02
CA PRO A 131 -3.74 0.59 7.32
C PRO A 131 -4.73 -0.30 8.07
N SER A 132 -5.88 0.23 8.54
CA SER A 132 -6.98 -0.54 9.12
C SER A 132 -8.00 -1.00 8.07
N SER A 133 -7.92 -0.50 6.83
CA SER A 133 -8.79 -0.94 5.74
C SER A 133 -8.45 -2.37 5.30
N GLU A 134 -9.42 -3.04 4.68
CA GLU A 134 -9.17 -4.36 4.09
C GLU A 134 -8.37 -4.24 2.78
N PRO A 135 -7.43 -5.17 2.51
CA PRO A 135 -6.72 -5.20 1.25
C PRO A 135 -7.66 -5.57 0.09
N VAL A 136 -7.42 -4.99 -1.08
CA VAL A 136 -8.14 -5.31 -2.32
C VAL A 136 -7.90 -6.74 -2.76
N MET A 137 -6.66 -7.21 -2.59
CA MET A 137 -6.26 -8.57 -2.92
C MET A 137 -5.34 -9.14 -1.86
N ARG A 138 -5.50 -10.44 -1.57
CA ARG A 138 -4.55 -11.25 -0.79
C ARG A 138 -4.00 -12.34 -1.67
N LEU A 139 -2.70 -12.35 -1.82
CA LEU A 139 -1.95 -13.31 -2.60
C LEU A 139 -1.13 -14.18 -1.65
N ALA A 140 -1.02 -15.46 -1.94
CA ALA A 140 -0.14 -16.36 -1.23
C ALA A 140 0.98 -16.81 -2.16
N PHE A 141 2.21 -16.53 -1.79
CA PHE A 141 3.40 -17.00 -2.46
C PHE A 141 3.95 -18.20 -1.70
N LEU A 142 4.00 -19.36 -2.34
CA LEU A 142 4.31 -20.63 -1.71
C LEU A 142 5.17 -21.54 -2.59
N ASP A 143 5.77 -22.53 -1.95
CA ASP A 143 6.44 -23.63 -2.63
C ASP A 143 5.40 -24.69 -3.01
N ALA A 144 5.10 -24.82 -4.30
CA ALA A 144 4.12 -25.79 -4.81
C ALA A 144 4.62 -27.24 -4.70
N ALA A 145 5.94 -27.45 -4.72
CA ALA A 145 6.57 -28.76 -4.67
C ALA A 145 6.93 -29.22 -3.23
N GLY A 146 6.84 -28.32 -2.26
CA GLY A 146 7.23 -28.59 -0.87
C GLY A 146 6.27 -29.54 -0.14
N PRO A 147 6.76 -30.28 0.85
CA PRO A 147 5.92 -31.15 1.67
C PRO A 147 4.90 -30.34 2.48
N GLN A 148 3.70 -30.87 2.63
CA GLN A 148 2.58 -30.19 3.29
C GLN A 148 2.82 -29.84 4.78
N ARG A 149 3.79 -30.44 5.45
CA ARG A 149 4.02 -30.31 6.90
C ARG A 149 5.45 -30.07 7.34
N ALA A 150 6.43 -30.15 6.45
CA ALA A 150 7.81 -29.89 6.84
C ALA A 150 8.09 -28.38 6.80
N GLU A 151 8.35 -27.80 7.94
CA GLU A 151 8.83 -26.45 8.11
C GLU A 151 10.27 -26.36 7.59
N ASN A 152 10.42 -25.99 6.32
CA ASN A 152 11.74 -25.73 5.76
C ASN A 152 12.07 -24.24 5.95
N VAL A 153 12.70 -23.93 7.08
CA VAL A 153 13.05 -22.57 7.49
C VAL A 153 13.85 -21.84 6.40
N GLU A 154 14.85 -22.50 5.82
CA GLU A 154 15.69 -21.86 4.78
C GLU A 154 14.90 -21.57 3.49
N ARG A 155 13.97 -22.44 3.14
CA ARG A 155 13.09 -22.23 1.99
C ARG A 155 12.14 -21.06 2.22
N LEU A 156 11.54 -20.98 3.42
CA LEU A 156 10.65 -19.88 3.80
C LEU A 156 11.38 -18.54 3.90
N LYS A 157 12.64 -18.53 4.35
CA LYS A 157 13.51 -17.34 4.28
C LYS A 157 13.76 -16.90 2.84
N ALA A 158 14.07 -17.85 1.96
CA ALA A 158 14.30 -17.54 0.54
C ALA A 158 13.04 -16.98 -0.14
N LEU A 159 11.87 -17.59 0.13
CA LEU A 159 10.59 -17.09 -0.34
C LEU A 159 10.29 -15.69 0.21
N ARG A 160 10.54 -15.45 1.51
CA ARG A 160 10.33 -14.15 2.14
C ARG A 160 11.22 -13.08 1.51
N ARG A 161 12.50 -13.33 1.33
CA ARG A 161 13.42 -12.41 0.61
C ARG A 161 12.93 -12.09 -0.79
N LEU A 162 12.55 -13.12 -1.56
CA LEU A 162 12.05 -12.92 -2.91
C LEU A 162 10.75 -12.09 -2.92
N ALA A 163 9.90 -12.28 -1.92
CA ALA A 163 8.68 -11.49 -1.75
C ALA A 163 8.98 -10.03 -1.42
N ASP A 164 9.90 -9.77 -0.48
CA ASP A 164 10.25 -8.41 -0.08
C ASP A 164 11.06 -7.66 -1.16
N ASP A 165 12.06 -8.32 -1.77
CA ASP A 165 13.01 -7.66 -2.68
C ASP A 165 12.47 -7.50 -4.11
N ARG A 166 11.56 -8.38 -4.53
CA ARG A 166 11.09 -8.43 -5.92
C ARG A 166 9.58 -8.32 -6.06
N LEU A 167 8.81 -9.23 -5.42
CA LEU A 167 7.36 -9.25 -5.66
C LEU A 167 6.68 -7.99 -5.12
N LYS A 168 7.07 -7.53 -3.93
CA LYS A 168 6.52 -6.33 -3.31
C LYS A 168 6.73 -5.08 -4.18
N PRO A 169 7.96 -4.69 -4.60
CA PRO A 169 8.16 -3.52 -5.44
C PRO A 169 7.47 -3.63 -6.80
N ASP A 170 7.46 -4.83 -7.38
CA ASP A 170 6.82 -5.09 -8.67
C ASP A 170 5.29 -4.92 -8.61
N LEU A 171 4.66 -5.30 -7.51
CA LEU A 171 3.22 -5.13 -7.29
C LEU A 171 2.86 -3.71 -6.84
N GLU A 172 3.73 -3.04 -6.09
CA GLU A 172 3.57 -1.62 -5.71
C GLU A 172 3.69 -0.68 -6.91
N ALA A 173 4.39 -1.09 -7.98
CA ALA A 173 4.47 -0.33 -9.22
C ALA A 173 3.20 -0.38 -10.08
N VAL A 174 2.20 -1.18 -9.72
CA VAL A 174 0.91 -1.21 -10.42
C VAL A 174 0.11 0.04 -10.09
N ASP A 175 -0.43 0.68 -11.12
CA ASP A 175 -1.22 1.91 -10.97
C ASP A 175 -2.40 1.73 -10.00
N GLY A 176 -2.54 2.65 -9.05
CA GLY A 176 -3.52 2.59 -7.98
C GLY A 176 -3.17 1.72 -6.77
N ALA A 177 -1.99 1.08 -6.76
CA ALA A 177 -1.49 0.37 -5.59
C ALA A 177 -0.82 1.35 -4.62
N ALA A 178 -1.29 1.41 -3.36
CA ALA A 178 -0.69 2.25 -2.33
C ALA A 178 0.49 1.57 -1.63
N VAL A 179 0.31 0.30 -1.28
CA VAL A 179 1.33 -0.50 -0.59
C VAL A 179 1.02 -1.99 -0.71
N VAL A 180 2.06 -2.80 -0.69
CA VAL A 180 1.95 -4.25 -0.56
C VAL A 180 2.56 -4.67 0.77
N LYS A 181 1.74 -5.18 1.67
CA LYS A 181 2.18 -5.74 2.95
C LYS A 181 2.60 -7.19 2.76
N VAL A 182 3.82 -7.51 3.19
CA VAL A 182 4.33 -8.88 3.22
C VAL A 182 4.23 -9.43 4.63
N SER A 183 3.58 -10.59 4.79
CA SER A 183 3.39 -11.26 6.08
C SER A 183 3.73 -12.74 5.97
N GLY A 184 4.08 -13.38 7.10
CA GLY A 184 4.49 -14.78 7.13
C GLY A 184 5.95 -15.02 6.73
N GLY A 185 6.37 -16.27 6.79
CA GLY A 185 7.76 -16.67 6.56
C GLY A 185 8.70 -16.25 7.68
N TYR A 186 9.99 -16.22 7.36
CA TYR A 186 11.06 -15.81 8.27
C TYR A 186 11.80 -14.61 7.67
N GLU A 187 11.78 -13.48 8.37
CA GLU A 187 12.53 -12.28 8.01
C GLU A 187 13.94 -12.39 8.59
N ASP A 188 14.96 -12.31 7.73
CA ASP A 188 16.34 -12.41 8.16
C ASP A 188 16.74 -11.23 9.05
N GLU A 189 17.47 -11.50 10.13
CA GLU A 189 18.11 -10.46 10.94
C GLU A 189 19.47 -10.93 11.46
N VAL A 190 20.31 -9.99 11.84
CA VAL A 190 21.54 -10.24 12.58
C VAL A 190 21.27 -10.00 14.05
N GLN A 191 21.40 -11.05 14.85
CA GLN A 191 21.18 -11.05 16.29
C GLN A 191 22.50 -10.86 17.03
N VAL A 192 22.55 -9.89 17.94
CA VAL A 192 23.70 -9.60 18.80
C VAL A 192 23.31 -9.92 20.23
N PHE A 193 23.73 -11.07 20.71
CA PHE A 193 23.50 -11.52 22.08
C PHE A 193 24.60 -10.97 23.01
N VAL A 194 24.24 -9.98 23.80
CA VAL A 194 25.18 -9.28 24.68
C VAL A 194 25.28 -9.99 26.03
N ASP A 195 26.50 -10.23 26.49
CA ASP A 195 26.80 -10.77 27.80
C ASP A 195 26.92 -9.66 28.85
N GLN A 196 25.91 -9.55 29.73
CA GLN A 196 25.84 -8.53 30.76
C GLN A 196 26.99 -8.60 31.76
N GLN A 197 27.50 -9.79 32.07
CA GLN A 197 28.60 -9.95 33.00
C GLN A 197 29.91 -9.39 32.45
N LYS A 198 30.17 -9.67 31.17
CA LYS A 198 31.34 -9.15 30.48
C LYS A 198 31.26 -7.64 30.32
N LEU A 199 30.06 -7.07 29.99
CA LEU A 199 29.87 -5.63 29.98
C LEU A 199 30.17 -5.00 31.32
N ALA A 200 29.65 -5.57 32.41
CA ALA A 200 29.88 -5.07 33.76
C ALA A 200 31.37 -5.10 34.16
N GLN A 201 32.09 -6.17 33.81
CA GLN A 201 33.54 -6.30 34.05
C GLN A 201 34.33 -5.20 33.35
N LEU A 202 33.90 -4.81 32.14
CA LEU A 202 34.54 -3.75 31.35
C LEU A 202 33.94 -2.36 31.62
N GLY A 203 33.00 -2.22 32.54
CA GLY A 203 32.35 -0.92 32.85
C GLY A 203 31.59 -0.33 31.65
N LEU A 204 31.14 -1.14 30.69
CA LEU A 204 30.45 -0.71 29.51
C LEU A 204 28.94 -0.83 29.67
N SER A 205 28.19 0.13 29.09
CA SER A 205 26.73 0.07 29.01
C SER A 205 26.25 -0.51 27.69
N ILE A 206 25.07 -1.12 27.66
CA ILE A 206 24.42 -1.60 26.45
C ILE A 206 24.20 -0.45 25.43
N ASP A 207 23.91 0.76 25.92
CA ASP A 207 23.75 1.95 25.05
C ASP A 207 25.04 2.32 24.33
N THR A 208 26.20 2.11 24.96
CA THR A 208 27.49 2.34 24.32
C THR A 208 27.69 1.38 23.16
N VAL A 209 27.38 0.09 23.36
CA VAL A 209 27.42 -0.93 22.31
C VAL A 209 26.48 -0.59 21.16
N THR A 210 25.22 -0.28 21.48
CA THR A 210 24.21 0.06 20.47
C THR A 210 24.56 1.29 19.66
N ARG A 211 25.00 2.36 20.31
CA ARG A 211 25.44 3.59 19.62
C ARG A 211 26.64 3.34 18.73
N ARG A 212 27.59 2.52 19.17
CA ARG A 212 28.78 2.24 18.39
C ARG A 212 28.47 1.39 17.15
N ILE A 213 27.67 0.34 17.28
CA ILE A 213 27.21 -0.48 16.14
C ILE A 213 26.47 0.40 15.12
N ARG A 214 25.59 1.30 15.58
CA ARG A 214 24.90 2.24 14.68
C ARG A 214 25.87 3.20 13.98
N ALA A 215 26.87 3.72 14.66
CA ALA A 215 27.85 4.64 14.11
C ALA A 215 28.77 3.98 13.07
N GLU A 216 29.07 2.69 13.25
CA GLU A 216 29.88 1.89 12.34
C GLU A 216 29.10 1.36 11.12
N ASN A 217 27.78 1.42 11.13
CA ASN A 217 26.92 0.91 10.06
C ASN A 217 26.17 2.06 9.35
N VAL A 218 26.92 3.06 8.91
CA VAL A 218 26.36 4.25 8.24
C VAL A 218 27.22 4.65 7.05
N ASN A 219 26.61 4.74 5.89
CA ASN A 219 27.27 5.31 4.71
C ASN A 219 27.28 6.84 4.79
N LEU A 220 28.46 7.41 4.98
CA LEU A 220 28.64 8.85 5.03
C LEU A 220 29.22 9.37 3.71
N SER A 221 28.65 10.48 3.20
CA SER A 221 29.26 11.19 2.10
C SER A 221 30.50 11.92 2.61
N GLY A 222 31.68 11.52 2.16
CA GLY A 222 32.96 12.15 2.49
C GLY A 222 33.22 13.49 1.78
N GLY A 223 32.21 14.01 1.06
CA GLY A 223 32.31 15.26 0.32
C GLY A 223 32.92 15.08 -1.08
N ARG A 224 33.49 16.14 -1.61
CA ARG A 224 34.09 16.19 -2.95
C ARG A 224 35.56 16.54 -2.83
N LEU A 225 36.40 15.79 -3.53
CA LEU A 225 37.83 16.11 -3.71
C LEU A 225 38.01 16.71 -5.11
N GLU A 226 38.56 17.90 -5.19
CA GLU A 226 38.90 18.54 -6.46
C GLU A 226 40.40 18.45 -6.69
N GLN A 227 40.83 17.83 -7.79
CA GLN A 227 42.20 17.70 -8.20
C GLN A 227 42.34 18.22 -9.65
N GLY A 228 42.74 19.46 -9.80
CA GLY A 228 42.80 20.11 -11.10
C GLY A 228 41.44 20.29 -11.73
N THR A 229 41.23 19.70 -12.90
CA THR A 229 39.94 19.72 -13.63
C THR A 229 39.01 18.53 -13.28
N GLN A 230 39.50 17.60 -12.45
CA GLN A 230 38.74 16.41 -12.07
C GLN A 230 38.10 16.59 -10.69
N ARG A 231 36.85 16.18 -10.59
CA ARG A 231 36.09 16.15 -9.34
C ARG A 231 35.78 14.70 -8.95
N PHE A 232 36.28 14.31 -7.79
CA PHE A 232 36.01 12.97 -7.21
C PHE A 232 34.97 13.09 -6.10
N LEU A 233 33.93 12.30 -6.18
CA LEU A 233 32.98 12.14 -5.07
C LEU A 233 33.58 11.10 -4.11
N VAL A 234 33.90 11.53 -2.89
CA VAL A 234 34.38 10.62 -1.85
C VAL A 234 33.17 10.08 -1.10
N ARG A 235 32.98 8.78 -1.14
CA ARG A 235 31.93 8.07 -0.40
C ARG A 235 32.61 7.08 0.55
N THR A 236 32.37 7.22 1.83
CA THR A 236 32.79 6.23 2.82
C THR A 236 31.68 5.17 2.88
N LEU A 237 32.02 3.95 2.44
CA LEU A 237 31.17 2.77 2.62
C LEU A 237 31.52 2.18 3.98
N ASN A 238 30.63 2.32 4.95
CA ASN A 238 30.83 1.84 6.31
C ASN A 238 29.64 0.96 6.72
N GLU A 239 29.34 -0.03 5.87
CA GLU A 239 28.36 -1.06 6.14
C GLU A 239 29.06 -2.37 6.46
N PHE A 240 28.51 -3.12 7.41
CA PHE A 240 29.03 -4.45 7.71
C PHE A 240 28.65 -5.43 6.58
N GLU A 241 29.66 -5.99 5.92
CA GLU A 241 29.48 -6.96 4.83
C GLU A 241 29.39 -8.40 5.33
N SER A 242 29.85 -8.65 6.55
CA SER A 242 29.85 -9.99 7.15
C SER A 242 29.64 -9.94 8.67
N ILE A 243 29.23 -11.10 9.22
CA ILE A 243 29.10 -11.28 10.67
C ILE A 243 30.45 -11.15 11.37
N GLU A 244 31.50 -11.68 10.75
CA GLU A 244 32.87 -11.61 11.25
C GLU A 244 33.36 -10.16 11.33
N GLN A 245 33.04 -9.33 10.35
CA GLN A 245 33.35 -7.91 10.37
C GLN A 245 32.60 -7.21 11.51
N MET A 246 31.31 -7.49 11.69
CA MET A 246 30.53 -6.94 12.80
C MET A 246 31.08 -7.40 14.16
N ALA A 247 31.42 -8.68 14.31
CA ALA A 247 32.01 -9.22 15.54
C ALA A 247 33.38 -8.58 15.88
N ASN A 248 34.14 -8.15 14.86
CA ASN A 248 35.41 -7.47 15.03
C ASN A 248 35.30 -5.93 15.12
N ALA A 249 34.09 -5.39 15.17
CA ALA A 249 33.88 -3.95 15.37
C ALA A 249 34.39 -3.52 16.75
N ILE A 250 35.10 -2.38 16.81
CA ILE A 250 35.65 -1.81 18.06
C ILE A 250 34.53 -1.03 18.74
N ILE A 251 34.05 -1.52 19.87
CA ILE A 251 32.95 -0.89 20.64
C ILE A 251 33.44 0.13 21.66
N ALA A 252 34.66 -0.05 22.18
CA ALA A 252 35.29 0.85 23.15
C ALA A 252 36.83 0.71 23.11
N THR A 253 37.52 1.62 23.78
CA THR A 253 38.96 1.51 24.09
C THR A 253 39.13 1.63 25.59
N GLN A 254 39.76 0.65 26.21
CA GLN A 254 40.01 0.61 27.65
C GLN A 254 41.53 0.45 27.87
N ASP A 255 42.10 1.33 28.68
CA ASP A 255 43.56 1.35 28.97
C ASP A 255 44.46 1.29 27.70
N GLY A 256 43.99 1.93 26.62
CA GLY A 256 44.67 1.92 25.32
C GLY A 256 44.48 0.62 24.50
N GLN A 257 43.73 -0.36 24.99
CA GLN A 257 43.45 -1.61 24.30
C GLN A 257 42.04 -1.53 23.66
N PRO A 258 41.87 -1.94 22.40
CA PRO A 258 40.56 -2.00 21.76
C PRO A 258 39.72 -3.15 22.34
N VAL A 259 38.46 -2.88 22.67
CA VAL A 259 37.46 -3.86 23.03
C VAL A 259 36.60 -4.11 21.81
N TYR A 260 36.56 -5.35 21.38
CA TYR A 260 35.76 -5.78 20.21
C TYR A 260 34.36 -6.24 20.62
N LEU A 261 33.42 -6.19 19.70
CA LEU A 261 32.05 -6.66 19.94
C LEU A 261 32.04 -8.14 20.36
N ARG A 262 32.87 -8.98 19.74
CA ARG A 262 33.01 -10.41 20.09
C ARG A 262 33.44 -10.67 21.55
N ASP A 263 34.09 -9.70 22.19
CA ASP A 263 34.57 -9.85 23.58
C ASP A 263 33.41 -9.79 24.56
N VAL A 264 32.32 -9.09 24.21
CA VAL A 264 31.14 -8.85 25.06
C VAL A 264 29.84 -9.40 24.48
N ALA A 265 29.84 -9.86 23.22
CA ALA A 265 28.63 -10.36 22.58
C ALA A 265 28.92 -11.49 21.59
N THR A 266 27.90 -12.29 21.32
CA THR A 266 27.90 -13.26 20.23
C THR A 266 27.02 -12.74 19.09
N VAL A 267 27.57 -12.68 17.88
CA VAL A 267 26.87 -12.21 16.68
C VAL A 267 26.50 -13.44 15.83
N THR A 268 25.22 -13.58 15.52
CA THR A 268 24.72 -14.71 14.73
C THR A 268 23.68 -14.24 13.70
N ARG A 269 23.56 -15.01 12.61
CA ARG A 269 22.38 -14.88 11.73
C ARG A 269 21.21 -15.60 12.34
N GLY A 270 20.12 -14.86 12.48
CA GLY A 270 18.87 -15.39 12.98
C GLY A 270 17.71 -14.96 12.08
N PHE A 271 16.55 -14.93 12.66
CA PHE A 271 15.34 -14.40 12.04
C PHE A 271 14.55 -13.66 13.11
N LYS A 272 13.82 -12.65 12.66
CA LYS A 272 12.93 -11.86 13.50
C LYS A 272 11.82 -12.75 14.07
N GLU A 273 11.38 -12.45 15.28
CA GLU A 273 10.23 -13.11 15.87
C GLU A 273 9.02 -13.03 14.94
N ARG A 274 8.36 -14.17 14.71
CA ARG A 274 7.25 -14.26 13.76
C ARG A 274 5.99 -13.63 14.35
N GLU A 275 5.51 -12.56 13.73
CA GLU A 275 4.25 -11.92 14.10
C GLU A 275 3.02 -12.64 13.52
N ALA A 276 3.19 -13.30 12.38
CA ALA A 276 2.11 -14.01 11.68
C ALA A 276 2.60 -15.28 10.98
N ILE A 277 1.74 -16.26 10.93
CA ILE A 277 1.94 -17.49 10.16
C ILE A 277 0.80 -17.62 9.15
N THR A 278 1.13 -17.57 7.88
CA THR A 278 0.18 -17.74 6.78
C THR A 278 0.25 -19.16 6.24
N ARG A 279 -0.90 -19.81 6.09
CA ARG A 279 -1.00 -21.15 5.51
C ARG A 279 -2.09 -21.21 4.45
N VAL A 280 -1.78 -21.90 3.35
CA VAL A 280 -2.74 -22.22 2.29
C VAL A 280 -2.68 -23.73 2.03
N ASP A 281 -3.82 -24.41 2.15
CA ASP A 281 -3.94 -25.86 2.03
C ASP A 281 -2.95 -26.64 2.95
N GLY A 282 -2.74 -26.11 4.16
CA GLY A 282 -1.83 -26.71 5.16
C GLY A 282 -0.35 -26.43 4.92
N ARG A 283 0.05 -25.74 3.85
CA ARG A 283 1.42 -25.33 3.54
C ARG A 283 1.68 -23.91 4.02
N GLU A 284 2.86 -23.66 4.58
CA GLU A 284 3.25 -22.29 4.90
C GLU A 284 3.52 -21.49 3.62
N ALA A 285 3.08 -20.25 3.63
CA ALA A 285 3.14 -19.32 2.52
C ALA A 285 3.54 -17.92 3.00
N ILE A 286 4.01 -17.12 2.08
CA ILE A 286 4.18 -15.68 2.27
C ILE A 286 2.93 -14.98 1.74
N GLU A 287 2.27 -14.21 2.59
CA GLU A 287 1.13 -13.38 2.19
C GLU A 287 1.62 -12.05 1.62
N LEU A 288 1.04 -11.67 0.49
CA LEU A 288 1.17 -10.36 -0.12
C LEU A 288 -0.22 -9.71 -0.14
N ALA A 289 -0.46 -8.77 0.76
CA ALA A 289 -1.73 -8.06 0.87
C ALA A 289 -1.61 -6.71 0.14
N VAL A 290 -2.37 -6.56 -0.95
CA VAL A 290 -2.34 -5.37 -1.82
C VAL A 290 -3.40 -4.39 -1.36
N TYR A 291 -2.99 -3.16 -1.02
CA TYR A 291 -3.87 -2.06 -0.64
C TYR A 291 -3.93 -1.03 -1.77
N LYS A 292 -5.11 -0.45 -1.98
CA LYS A 292 -5.31 0.59 -2.98
C LYS A 292 -5.04 1.99 -2.42
N GLU A 293 -4.68 2.92 -3.28
CA GLU A 293 -4.79 4.35 -2.99
C GLU A 293 -6.27 4.74 -2.78
N GLY A 294 -6.52 5.80 -2.02
CA GLY A 294 -7.88 6.14 -1.56
C GLY A 294 -8.93 6.25 -2.67
N ASP A 295 -8.55 6.81 -3.81
CA ASP A 295 -9.42 7.07 -4.98
C ASP A 295 -9.24 6.07 -6.14
N ALA A 296 -8.35 5.08 -5.98
CA ALA A 296 -8.04 4.13 -7.05
C ALA A 296 -9.21 3.18 -7.35
N ASN A 297 -9.35 2.86 -8.65
CA ASN A 297 -10.34 1.89 -9.12
C ASN A 297 -9.94 0.47 -8.74
N THR A 298 -10.71 -0.16 -7.86
CA THR A 298 -10.46 -1.50 -7.34
C THR A 298 -10.38 -2.57 -8.43
N VAL A 299 -11.23 -2.49 -9.47
CA VAL A 299 -11.27 -3.47 -10.56
C VAL A 299 -10.06 -3.32 -11.47
N ALA A 300 -9.69 -2.07 -11.80
CA ALA A 300 -8.52 -1.78 -12.64
C ALA A 300 -7.23 -2.20 -11.93
N LEU A 301 -7.06 -1.85 -10.65
CA LEU A 301 -5.93 -2.29 -9.84
C LEU A 301 -5.81 -3.82 -9.81
N ALA A 302 -6.91 -4.54 -9.53
CA ALA A 302 -6.88 -6.00 -9.47
C ALA A 302 -6.53 -6.64 -10.83
N GLN A 303 -6.97 -6.03 -11.94
CA GLN A 303 -6.59 -6.46 -13.29
C GLN A 303 -5.09 -6.23 -13.55
N GLY A 304 -4.57 -5.06 -13.17
CA GLY A 304 -3.14 -4.75 -13.27
C GLY A 304 -2.28 -5.71 -12.45
N VAL A 305 -2.69 -5.98 -11.20
CA VAL A 305 -2.01 -6.95 -10.31
C VAL A 305 -2.00 -8.35 -10.94
N ARG A 306 -3.11 -8.85 -11.49
CA ARG A 306 -3.14 -10.16 -12.16
C ARG A 306 -2.21 -10.21 -13.37
N ALA A 307 -2.25 -9.20 -14.22
CA ALA A 307 -1.36 -9.12 -15.38
C ALA A 307 0.12 -9.09 -14.94
N ARG A 308 0.43 -8.41 -13.83
CA ARG A 308 1.78 -8.39 -13.28
C ARG A 308 2.20 -9.75 -12.74
N ILE A 309 1.31 -10.45 -12.00
CA ILE A 309 1.55 -11.81 -11.52
C ILE A 309 1.82 -12.77 -12.67
N ASP A 310 1.03 -12.72 -13.74
CA ASP A 310 1.21 -13.57 -14.92
C ASP A 310 2.57 -13.34 -15.59
N SER A 311 3.03 -12.09 -15.63
CA SER A 311 4.36 -11.74 -16.15
C SER A 311 5.49 -12.23 -15.23
N LEU A 312 5.32 -12.06 -13.92
CA LEU A 312 6.28 -12.48 -12.92
C LEU A 312 6.41 -14.00 -12.81
N GLY A 313 5.31 -14.73 -12.97
CA GLY A 313 5.28 -16.19 -12.91
C GLY A 313 6.29 -16.88 -13.85
N LYS A 314 6.61 -16.24 -14.98
CA LYS A 314 7.60 -16.75 -15.94
C LYS A 314 9.05 -16.61 -15.47
N SER A 315 9.30 -15.79 -14.47
CA SER A 315 10.65 -15.44 -13.96
C SER A 315 10.86 -15.87 -12.51
N LEU A 316 9.86 -16.52 -11.90
CA LEU A 316 9.98 -17.09 -10.57
C LEU A 316 10.78 -18.39 -10.59
N PRO A 317 11.42 -18.76 -9.49
CA PRO A 317 12.11 -20.05 -9.36
C PRO A 317 11.14 -21.22 -9.57
N GLU A 318 11.64 -22.30 -10.20
CA GLU A 318 10.87 -23.52 -10.40
C GLU A 318 10.29 -24.06 -9.08
N GLY A 319 9.05 -24.52 -9.12
CA GLY A 319 8.34 -25.04 -7.95
C GLY A 319 7.73 -23.96 -7.05
N THR A 320 7.79 -22.68 -7.41
CA THR A 320 7.09 -21.61 -6.68
C THR A 320 5.79 -21.20 -7.39
N GLU A 321 4.79 -20.78 -6.62
CA GLU A 321 3.47 -20.41 -7.13
C GLU A 321 2.95 -19.18 -6.38
N ILE A 322 2.33 -18.26 -7.12
CA ILE A 322 1.53 -17.16 -6.54
C ILE A 322 0.06 -17.52 -6.72
N ARG A 323 -0.66 -17.65 -5.62
CA ARG A 323 -2.08 -17.98 -5.62
C ARG A 323 -2.91 -16.83 -5.06
N THR A 324 -3.95 -16.43 -5.79
CA THR A 324 -4.92 -15.45 -5.29
C THR A 324 -5.85 -16.11 -4.28
N VAL A 325 -5.79 -15.68 -3.02
CA VAL A 325 -6.63 -16.19 -1.92
C VAL A 325 -7.90 -15.35 -1.78
N TYR A 326 -7.78 -14.03 -1.92
CA TYR A 326 -8.89 -13.08 -1.84
C TYR A 326 -8.78 -12.04 -2.94
N ASP A 327 -9.91 -11.69 -3.54
CA ASP A 327 -9.98 -10.72 -4.63
C ASP A 327 -11.35 -10.02 -4.60
N GLN A 328 -11.35 -8.80 -4.06
CA GLN A 328 -12.53 -7.96 -3.92
C GLN A 328 -13.14 -7.60 -5.28
N SER A 329 -12.29 -7.47 -6.31
CA SER A 329 -12.75 -7.07 -7.66
C SER A 329 -13.72 -8.06 -8.30
N LYS A 330 -13.65 -9.34 -7.92
CA LYS A 330 -14.57 -10.38 -8.42
C LYS A 330 -16.01 -10.13 -7.99
N PHE A 331 -16.21 -9.71 -6.73
CA PHE A 331 -17.54 -9.36 -6.23
C PHE A 331 -18.09 -8.12 -6.93
N ILE A 332 -17.24 -7.11 -7.13
CA ILE A 332 -17.60 -5.89 -7.85
C ILE A 332 -18.00 -6.21 -9.29
N ALA A 333 -17.17 -6.97 -10.00
CA ALA A 333 -17.45 -7.36 -11.38
C ALA A 333 -18.71 -8.20 -11.52
N ALA A 334 -18.99 -9.13 -10.59
CA ALA A 334 -20.18 -9.93 -10.57
C ALA A 334 -21.44 -9.06 -10.33
N ALA A 335 -21.42 -8.17 -9.33
CA ALA A 335 -22.53 -7.27 -9.02
C ALA A 335 -22.87 -6.35 -10.22
N ILE A 336 -21.85 -5.80 -10.88
CA ILE A 336 -22.03 -4.99 -12.09
C ILE A 336 -22.58 -5.84 -13.24
N GLY A 337 -22.10 -7.08 -13.39
CA GLY A 337 -22.59 -8.02 -14.36
C GLY A 337 -24.08 -8.32 -14.19
N GLU A 338 -24.52 -8.52 -12.95
CA GLU A 338 -25.94 -8.74 -12.62
C GLU A 338 -26.80 -7.52 -12.95
N VAL A 339 -26.37 -6.31 -12.57
CA VAL A 339 -27.08 -5.07 -12.90
C VAL A 339 -27.16 -4.88 -14.41
N LYS A 340 -26.08 -5.10 -15.14
CA LYS A 340 -26.09 -5.03 -16.62
C LYS A 340 -27.03 -6.04 -17.25
N SER A 341 -27.02 -7.28 -16.78
CA SER A 341 -27.91 -8.33 -17.31
C SER A 341 -29.38 -8.04 -16.98
N ALA A 342 -29.68 -7.58 -15.76
CA ALA A 342 -31.02 -7.18 -15.37
C ALA A 342 -31.54 -5.98 -16.18
N ALA A 343 -30.70 -4.97 -16.42
CA ALA A 343 -31.03 -3.82 -17.24
C ALA A 343 -31.30 -4.21 -18.70
N LEU A 344 -30.48 -5.10 -19.29
CA LEU A 344 -30.68 -5.63 -20.64
C LEU A 344 -31.97 -6.44 -20.74
N LEU A 345 -32.19 -7.37 -19.81
CA LEU A 345 -33.37 -8.21 -19.81
C LEU A 345 -34.65 -7.37 -19.58
N GLY A 346 -34.62 -6.44 -18.64
CA GLY A 346 -35.71 -5.50 -18.36
C GLY A 346 -35.99 -4.58 -19.56
N GLY A 347 -34.96 -4.10 -20.23
CA GLY A 347 -35.08 -3.28 -21.44
C GLY A 347 -35.73 -4.06 -22.60
N ILE A 348 -35.31 -5.30 -22.84
CA ILE A 348 -35.91 -6.19 -23.87
C ILE A 348 -37.39 -6.46 -23.53
N LEU A 349 -37.69 -6.79 -22.27
CA LEU A 349 -39.05 -7.06 -21.83
C LEU A 349 -39.94 -5.82 -21.99
N ALA A 350 -39.44 -4.63 -21.63
CA ALA A 350 -40.15 -3.37 -21.81
C ALA A 350 -40.49 -3.11 -23.29
N ILE A 351 -39.53 -3.34 -24.20
CA ILE A 351 -39.74 -3.21 -25.65
C ILE A 351 -40.80 -4.23 -26.13
N LEU A 352 -40.77 -5.46 -25.66
CA LEU A 352 -41.77 -6.49 -26.01
C LEU A 352 -43.16 -6.11 -25.54
N VAL A 353 -43.28 -5.63 -24.33
CA VAL A 353 -44.57 -5.18 -23.77
C VAL A 353 -45.09 -3.96 -24.57
N LEU A 354 -44.25 -3.00 -24.87
CA LEU A 354 -44.62 -1.86 -25.72
C LEU A 354 -45.09 -2.30 -27.09
N TYR A 355 -44.41 -3.25 -27.72
CA TYR A 355 -44.81 -3.79 -29.01
C TYR A 355 -46.18 -4.50 -28.95
N ALA A 356 -46.45 -5.28 -27.89
CA ALA A 356 -47.70 -5.96 -27.71
C ALA A 356 -48.88 -4.96 -27.55
N PHE A 357 -48.65 -3.82 -26.90
CA PHE A 357 -49.67 -2.78 -26.71
C PHE A 357 -49.84 -1.85 -27.92
N LEU A 358 -48.74 -1.36 -28.50
CA LEU A 358 -48.81 -0.43 -29.62
C LEU A 358 -49.12 -1.08 -30.96
N ARG A 359 -48.78 -2.37 -31.11
CA ARG A 359 -48.90 -3.16 -32.36
C ARG A 359 -48.34 -2.47 -33.61
N ASP A 360 -47.41 -1.52 -33.43
CA ASP A 360 -46.70 -0.77 -34.45
C ASP A 360 -45.23 -0.84 -34.18
N ALA A 361 -44.46 -1.48 -35.11
CA ALA A 361 -43.05 -1.68 -34.98
C ALA A 361 -42.27 -0.35 -35.08
N ARG A 362 -42.77 0.64 -35.83
CA ARG A 362 -42.11 1.95 -35.94
C ARG A 362 -42.20 2.76 -34.65
N ALA A 363 -43.40 2.82 -34.04
CA ALA A 363 -43.62 3.49 -32.80
C ALA A 363 -42.83 2.82 -31.65
N THR A 364 -42.81 1.49 -31.63
CA THR A 364 -42.04 0.72 -30.66
C THR A 364 -40.53 0.96 -30.80
N LEU A 365 -40.00 1.01 -32.03
CA LEU A 365 -38.57 1.27 -32.26
C LEU A 365 -38.17 2.67 -31.78
N ILE A 366 -38.99 3.70 -32.04
CA ILE A 366 -38.72 5.07 -31.61
C ILE A 366 -38.67 5.14 -30.09
N THR A 367 -39.64 4.55 -29.41
CA THR A 367 -39.69 4.54 -27.94
C THR A 367 -38.56 3.65 -27.36
N GLY A 368 -38.26 2.53 -28.02
CA GLY A 368 -37.19 1.62 -27.62
C GLY A 368 -35.80 2.24 -27.69
N ILE A 369 -35.52 3.12 -28.67
CA ILE A 369 -34.25 3.85 -28.77
C ILE A 369 -34.16 4.96 -27.70
N ALA A 370 -35.29 5.52 -27.28
CA ALA A 370 -35.30 6.54 -26.24
C ALA A 370 -34.79 6.01 -24.88
N ILE A 371 -35.01 4.72 -24.58
CA ILE A 371 -34.58 4.10 -23.31
C ILE A 371 -33.04 4.14 -23.17
N PRO A 372 -32.23 3.55 -24.12
CA PRO A 372 -30.78 3.59 -24.00
C PRO A 372 -30.20 5.01 -24.09
N VAL A 373 -30.81 5.89 -24.91
CA VAL A 373 -30.38 7.31 -24.99
C VAL A 373 -30.61 8.04 -23.68
N SER A 374 -31.74 7.79 -22.99
CA SER A 374 -32.00 8.36 -21.67
C SER A 374 -31.03 7.86 -20.61
N VAL A 375 -30.70 6.56 -20.64
CA VAL A 375 -29.69 5.98 -19.75
C VAL A 375 -28.31 6.61 -19.99
N LEU A 376 -27.88 6.74 -21.26
CA LEU A 376 -26.62 7.41 -21.60
C LEU A 376 -26.62 8.89 -21.21
N GLY A 377 -27.78 9.56 -21.28
CA GLY A 377 -27.90 10.97 -20.88
C GLY A 377 -27.88 11.18 -19.34
N THR A 378 -27.93 10.13 -18.55
CA THR A 378 -27.84 10.18 -17.07
C THR A 378 -26.38 10.24 -16.59
N PHE A 379 -25.45 9.77 -17.40
CA PHE A 379 -24.00 9.80 -17.16
C PHE A 379 -23.34 11.02 -17.75
#